data_b334966524aa1ef6c230355c15486d46
#
_entry.id   b334966524aa1ef6c230355c15486d46
#
_cell.length_a   1.000
_cell.length_b   1.000
_cell.length_c   1.000
_cell.angle_alpha   90.00
_cell.angle_beta   90.00
_cell.angle_gamma   90.00
#
_symmetry.space_group_name_H-M   'P 1'
#
loop_
_entity.id
_entity.type
_entity.pdbx_description
1 polymer ?
#
loop_
_entity_poly.entity_id
_entity_poly.type
_entity_poly.pdbx_seq_one_letter_code
_entity_poly.pdbx_strand_id
1 'polypeptide(L)'
;MVVPIPHKPKVKPEIVPVAAVVEKSGSFVNWEGRARSFDAAVSDSLQRSDVRILSMLADALGNPISLASVSAAAREFNQLGKWDGTRITFTPVAQASAPTISGDQAVLTSWRRLLDMGTLQRGEDNLAGTRRPTVAVISPKRAGQIGITTGQQLRISNDKGSITIPVLVEDIHDDAVWIPRNSFASQALFALEAAHGEVVTVAKA
;
A
#
# COMPACT_ATOMS: atom_id res chain seq x y z
N MET A 1 2.83 13.61 -16.83
CA MET A 1 1.43 13.75 -17.31
C MET A 1 0.54 13.27 -16.16
N VAL A 2 -0.06 14.18 -15.42
CA VAL A 2 -0.96 13.87 -14.30
C VAL A 2 -2.28 13.43 -14.92
N VAL A 3 -2.65 12.15 -14.73
CA VAL A 3 -3.98 11.67 -15.11
C VAL A 3 -4.97 12.24 -14.11
N PRO A 4 -5.99 13.03 -14.55
CA PRO A 4 -7.02 13.52 -13.64
C PRO A 4 -7.75 12.35 -13.01
N ILE A 5 -7.91 12.36 -11.69
CA ILE A 5 -8.80 11.42 -11.00
C ILE A 5 -10.21 11.70 -11.53
N PRO A 6 -10.90 10.72 -12.13
CA PRO A 6 -12.22 10.95 -12.66
C PRO A 6 -13.17 11.37 -11.53
N HIS A 7 -14.05 12.33 -11.83
CA HIS A 7 -15.13 12.77 -10.96
C HIS A 7 -15.79 11.58 -10.25
N LYS A 8 -16.05 11.72 -8.94
CA LYS A 8 -16.84 10.76 -8.18
C LYS A 8 -18.08 10.37 -8.97
N PRO A 9 -18.30 9.09 -9.24
CA PRO A 9 -19.49 8.67 -9.94
C PRO A 9 -20.72 9.13 -9.15
N LYS A 10 -21.69 9.72 -9.82
CA LYS A 10 -22.97 10.16 -9.23
C LYS A 10 -23.83 8.98 -8.74
N VAL A 11 -23.43 7.75 -9.08
CA VAL A 11 -24.07 6.50 -8.67
C VAL A 11 -23.26 5.90 -7.53
N LYS A 12 -23.89 5.57 -6.41
CA LYS A 12 -23.23 4.81 -5.34
C LYS A 12 -22.75 3.48 -5.93
N PRO A 13 -21.47 3.13 -5.76
CA PRO A 13 -20.98 1.84 -6.23
C PRO A 13 -21.78 0.73 -5.52
N GLU A 14 -22.40 -0.14 -6.29
CA GLU A 14 -23.05 -1.32 -5.74
C GLU A 14 -21.97 -2.32 -5.36
N ILE A 15 -21.98 -2.73 -4.10
CA ILE A 15 -21.00 -3.70 -3.59
C ILE A 15 -21.60 -5.08 -3.74
N VAL A 16 -20.98 -5.92 -4.56
CA VAL A 16 -21.32 -7.32 -4.71
C VAL A 16 -20.36 -8.16 -3.88
N PRO A 17 -20.80 -8.76 -2.76
CA PRO A 17 -19.93 -9.58 -1.92
C PRO A 17 -19.56 -10.87 -2.63
N VAL A 18 -18.29 -11.25 -2.54
CA VAL A 18 -17.76 -12.53 -3.05
C VAL A 18 -17.38 -13.45 -1.90
N ALA A 19 -17.26 -14.75 -2.17
CA ALA A 19 -16.78 -15.73 -1.21
C ALA A 19 -15.36 -15.34 -0.71
N ALA A 20 -15.12 -15.50 0.59
CA ALA A 20 -13.78 -15.36 1.16
C ALA A 20 -12.83 -16.44 0.57
N VAL A 21 -11.53 -16.22 0.69
CA VAL A 21 -10.52 -17.16 0.13
C VAL A 21 -10.72 -18.58 0.69
N VAL A 22 -11.08 -18.70 1.95
CA VAL A 22 -11.34 -19.99 2.63
C VAL A 22 -12.61 -20.69 2.18
N GLU A 23 -13.52 -19.98 1.53
CA GLU A 23 -14.84 -20.47 1.07
C GLU A 23 -14.88 -20.82 -0.42
N LYS A 24 -13.76 -20.69 -1.13
CA LYS A 24 -13.66 -20.93 -2.56
C LYS A 24 -12.36 -21.65 -2.91
N SER A 25 -12.36 -22.41 -3.99
CA SER A 25 -11.13 -22.92 -4.61
C SER A 25 -10.57 -21.91 -5.61
N GLY A 26 -9.27 -22.02 -5.90
CA GLY A 26 -8.62 -21.13 -6.84
C GLY A 26 -7.13 -21.44 -7.02
N SER A 27 -6.41 -20.47 -7.53
CA SER A 27 -4.94 -20.55 -7.66
C SER A 27 -4.30 -19.21 -7.33
N PHE A 28 -3.17 -19.24 -6.62
CA PHE A 28 -2.27 -18.11 -6.49
C PHE A 28 -1.17 -18.22 -7.54
N VAL A 29 -0.85 -17.13 -8.17
CA VAL A 29 0.30 -17.01 -9.07
C VAL A 29 1.27 -16.01 -8.47
N ASN A 30 2.52 -16.43 -8.26
CA ASN A 30 3.55 -15.53 -7.73
C ASN A 30 4.18 -14.68 -8.84
N TRP A 31 5.10 -13.78 -8.47
CA TRP A 31 5.81 -12.91 -9.42
C TRP A 31 6.68 -13.66 -10.43
N GLU A 32 7.07 -14.91 -10.15
CA GLU A 32 7.80 -15.80 -11.10
C GLU A 32 6.86 -16.54 -12.05
N GLY A 33 5.54 -16.37 -11.96
CA GLY A 33 4.54 -17.08 -12.76
C GLY A 33 4.25 -18.50 -12.25
N ARG A 34 4.70 -18.87 -11.04
CA ARG A 34 4.39 -20.19 -10.45
C ARG A 34 2.98 -20.20 -9.90
N ALA A 35 2.15 -21.08 -10.45
CA ALA A 35 0.79 -21.30 -9.98
C ALA A 35 0.76 -22.34 -8.85
N ARG A 36 -0.05 -22.07 -7.81
CA ARG A 36 -0.39 -22.98 -6.71
C ARG A 36 -1.90 -23.01 -6.54
N SER A 37 -2.50 -24.15 -6.75
CA SER A 37 -3.94 -24.35 -6.49
C SER A 37 -4.20 -24.48 -4.99
N PHE A 38 -5.40 -24.12 -4.60
CA PHE A 38 -5.93 -24.33 -3.24
C PHE A 38 -7.41 -24.71 -3.35
N ASP A 39 -7.88 -25.50 -2.40
CA ASP A 39 -9.27 -25.90 -2.26
C ASP A 39 -9.97 -25.05 -1.21
N ALA A 40 -11.32 -25.03 -1.25
CA ALA A 40 -12.10 -24.39 -0.22
C ALA A 40 -11.93 -25.15 1.11
N ALA A 41 -11.60 -24.42 2.17
CA ALA A 41 -11.52 -24.98 3.53
C ALA A 41 -12.90 -25.05 4.19
N VAL A 42 -13.83 -24.18 3.78
CA VAL A 42 -15.23 -24.14 4.24
C VAL A 42 -16.14 -24.49 3.05
N SER A 43 -16.84 -25.63 3.15
CA SER A 43 -17.65 -26.15 2.04
C SER A 43 -19.10 -25.65 2.01
N ASP A 44 -19.60 -25.15 3.15
CA ASP A 44 -21.04 -24.84 3.32
C ASP A 44 -21.37 -23.35 3.10
N SER A 45 -20.48 -22.62 2.43
CA SER A 45 -20.72 -21.21 2.12
C SER A 45 -21.77 -21.05 1.02
N LEU A 46 -22.72 -20.16 1.25
CA LEU A 46 -23.70 -19.71 0.24
C LEU A 46 -23.12 -18.63 -0.69
N GLN A 47 -21.91 -18.18 -0.42
CA GLN A 47 -21.25 -17.12 -1.19
C GLN A 47 -20.74 -17.67 -2.54
N ARG A 48 -20.72 -16.80 -3.54
CA ARG A 48 -20.27 -17.17 -4.88
C ARG A 48 -18.83 -16.74 -5.10
N SER A 49 -18.05 -17.53 -5.84
CA SER A 49 -16.70 -17.17 -6.24
C SER A 49 -16.70 -15.97 -7.20
N ASP A 50 -15.58 -15.24 -7.26
CA ASP A 50 -15.39 -14.10 -8.17
C ASP A 50 -15.70 -14.48 -9.62
N VAL A 51 -15.18 -15.62 -10.08
CA VAL A 51 -15.41 -16.16 -11.43
C VAL A 51 -16.90 -16.32 -11.70
N ARG A 52 -17.64 -16.87 -10.74
CA ARG A 52 -19.08 -17.08 -10.90
C ARG A 52 -19.84 -15.76 -10.97
N ILE A 53 -19.48 -14.79 -10.13
CA ILE A 53 -20.12 -13.46 -10.14
C ILE A 53 -19.81 -12.73 -11.45
N LEU A 54 -18.56 -12.75 -11.92
CA LEU A 54 -18.18 -12.15 -13.19
C LEU A 54 -18.92 -12.81 -14.38
N SER A 55 -19.07 -14.15 -14.37
CA SER A 55 -19.85 -14.84 -15.39
C SER A 55 -21.32 -14.42 -15.39
N MET A 56 -21.94 -14.34 -14.21
CA MET A 56 -23.34 -13.88 -14.09
C MET A 56 -23.51 -12.42 -14.53
N LEU A 57 -22.55 -11.56 -14.23
CA LEU A 57 -22.57 -10.17 -14.68
C LEU A 57 -22.45 -10.10 -16.21
N ALA A 58 -21.54 -10.84 -16.80
CA ALA A 58 -21.35 -10.91 -18.25
C ALA A 58 -22.62 -11.41 -18.96
N ASP A 59 -23.27 -12.45 -18.41
CA ASP A 59 -24.54 -12.96 -18.90
C ASP A 59 -25.64 -11.87 -18.85
N ALA A 60 -25.73 -11.15 -17.74
CA ALA A 60 -26.71 -10.08 -17.58
C ALA A 60 -26.47 -8.88 -18.54
N LEU A 61 -25.21 -8.66 -18.93
CA LEU A 61 -24.83 -7.64 -19.92
C LEU A 61 -24.97 -8.12 -21.38
N GLY A 62 -25.41 -9.34 -21.61
CA GLY A 62 -25.53 -9.92 -22.93
C GLY A 62 -24.23 -10.33 -23.61
N ASN A 63 -23.12 -10.38 -22.86
CA ASN A 63 -21.79 -10.75 -23.34
C ASN A 63 -21.21 -11.94 -22.54
N PRO A 64 -21.74 -13.16 -22.67
CA PRO A 64 -21.34 -14.33 -21.89
C PRO A 64 -19.83 -14.64 -22.11
N ILE A 65 -19.10 -14.86 -21.02
CA ILE A 65 -17.67 -15.21 -21.04
C ILE A 65 -17.42 -16.71 -20.89
N SER A 66 -18.44 -17.51 -20.68
CA SER A 66 -18.38 -19.01 -20.57
C SER A 66 -17.42 -19.51 -19.45
N LEU A 67 -17.09 -18.69 -18.45
CA LEU A 67 -16.21 -19.03 -17.34
C LEU A 67 -17.01 -19.31 -16.06
N ALA A 68 -17.94 -20.22 -16.11
CA ALA A 68 -18.85 -20.48 -14.98
C ALA A 68 -18.22 -21.21 -13.78
N SER A 69 -16.98 -21.68 -13.88
CA SER A 69 -16.30 -22.43 -12.84
C SER A 69 -14.80 -22.10 -12.76
N VAL A 70 -14.19 -22.31 -11.58
CA VAL A 70 -12.75 -22.17 -11.36
C VAL A 70 -11.95 -23.07 -12.31
N SER A 71 -12.43 -24.31 -12.54
CA SER A 71 -11.75 -25.23 -13.46
C SER A 71 -11.85 -24.81 -14.93
N ALA A 72 -12.91 -24.13 -15.34
CA ALA A 72 -13.02 -23.56 -16.68
C ALA A 72 -12.04 -22.41 -16.86
N ALA A 73 -11.96 -21.49 -15.89
CA ALA A 73 -11.00 -20.41 -15.89
C ALA A 73 -9.54 -20.90 -15.87
N ALA A 74 -9.24 -21.93 -15.08
CA ALA A 74 -7.90 -22.53 -15.03
C ALA A 74 -7.50 -23.18 -16.37
N ARG A 75 -8.44 -23.85 -17.05
CA ARG A 75 -8.18 -24.41 -18.39
C ARG A 75 -7.86 -23.32 -19.41
N GLU A 76 -8.66 -22.26 -19.45
CA GLU A 76 -8.43 -21.13 -20.36
C GLU A 76 -7.09 -20.45 -20.07
N PHE A 77 -6.79 -20.18 -18.78
CA PHE A 77 -5.50 -19.63 -18.38
C PHE A 77 -4.32 -20.49 -18.85
N ASN A 78 -4.42 -21.81 -18.72
CA ASN A 78 -3.37 -22.73 -19.19
C ASN A 78 -3.25 -22.77 -20.72
N GLN A 79 -4.32 -22.49 -21.46
CA GLN A 79 -4.30 -22.42 -22.92
C GLN A 79 -3.56 -21.18 -23.44
N LEU A 80 -3.46 -20.12 -22.65
CA LEU A 80 -2.68 -18.93 -23.05
C LEU A 80 -1.20 -19.25 -23.29
N GLY A 81 -0.68 -20.28 -22.63
CA GLY A 81 0.70 -20.71 -22.81
C GLY A 81 1.71 -19.69 -22.30
N LYS A 82 2.92 -19.74 -22.86
CA LYS A 82 3.98 -18.78 -22.54
C LYS A 82 3.78 -17.52 -23.36
N TRP A 83 4.11 -16.37 -22.75
CA TRP A 83 4.13 -15.10 -23.46
C TRP A 83 5.08 -15.16 -24.67
N ASP A 84 4.55 -14.95 -25.85
CA ASP A 84 5.26 -14.94 -27.14
C ASP A 84 5.29 -13.55 -27.80
N GLY A 85 4.67 -12.56 -27.20
CA GLY A 85 4.68 -11.17 -27.65
C GLY A 85 5.99 -10.42 -27.37
N THR A 86 6.05 -9.19 -27.84
CA THR A 86 7.20 -8.31 -27.63
C THR A 86 7.49 -8.10 -26.15
N ARG A 87 8.70 -8.32 -25.72
CA ARG A 87 9.14 -8.01 -24.36
C ARG A 87 9.56 -6.56 -24.28
N ILE A 88 9.18 -5.91 -23.16
CA ILE A 88 9.63 -4.55 -22.90
C ILE A 88 11.15 -4.57 -22.76
N THR A 89 11.83 -3.75 -23.57
CA THR A 89 13.27 -3.52 -23.42
C THR A 89 13.47 -2.68 -22.15
N PHE A 90 14.30 -3.19 -21.24
CA PHE A 90 14.66 -2.45 -20.04
C PHE A 90 15.57 -1.27 -20.42
N THR A 91 15.06 -0.06 -20.25
CA THR A 91 15.91 1.14 -20.37
C THR A 91 16.48 1.42 -18.98
N PRO A 92 17.81 1.47 -18.82
CA PRO A 92 18.41 1.81 -17.54
C PRO A 92 17.89 3.17 -17.07
N VAL A 93 17.36 3.21 -15.85
CA VAL A 93 16.97 4.47 -15.24
C VAL A 93 18.24 5.24 -14.88
N ALA A 94 18.31 6.51 -15.27
CA ALA A 94 19.39 7.38 -14.86
C ALA A 94 19.48 7.40 -13.31
N GLN A 95 20.69 7.32 -12.78
CA GLN A 95 20.91 7.40 -11.35
C GLN A 95 20.45 8.78 -10.88
N ALA A 96 19.48 8.81 -9.95
CA ALA A 96 19.05 10.05 -9.34
C ALA A 96 20.19 10.63 -8.50
N SER A 97 20.45 11.92 -8.62
CA SER A 97 21.33 12.62 -7.70
C SER A 97 20.68 12.72 -6.32
N ALA A 98 21.51 12.64 -5.27
CA ALA A 98 21.02 12.87 -3.91
C ALA A 98 20.44 14.30 -3.81
N PRO A 99 19.31 14.50 -3.12
CA PRO A 99 18.76 15.82 -2.92
C PRO A 99 19.71 16.68 -2.07
N THR A 100 19.85 17.95 -2.43
CA THR A 100 20.55 18.92 -1.58
C THR A 100 19.63 19.37 -0.47
N ILE A 101 20.09 19.29 0.78
CA ILE A 101 19.33 19.64 1.98
C ILE A 101 19.96 20.85 2.62
N SER A 102 19.14 21.75 3.12
CA SER A 102 19.60 22.97 3.82
C SER A 102 18.66 23.30 4.99
N GLY A 103 19.22 23.89 6.02
CA GLY A 103 18.48 24.41 7.17
C GLY A 103 17.64 23.36 7.88
N ASP A 104 16.34 23.57 7.91
CA ASP A 104 15.32 22.74 8.54
C ASP A 104 14.79 21.59 7.65
N GLN A 105 15.38 21.41 6.47
CA GLN A 105 15.02 20.34 5.56
C GLN A 105 15.61 18.99 5.98
N ALA A 106 14.90 17.91 5.65
CA ALA A 106 15.36 16.53 5.81
C ALA A 106 14.82 15.63 4.68
N VAL A 107 15.53 14.55 4.39
CA VAL A 107 15.03 13.50 3.49
C VAL A 107 14.05 12.62 4.24
N LEU A 108 12.84 12.51 3.72
CA LEU A 108 11.82 11.63 4.25
C LEU A 108 12.20 10.17 3.97
N THR A 109 12.42 9.40 5.01
CA THR A 109 12.58 7.95 4.93
C THR A 109 11.38 7.27 5.55
N SER A 110 10.87 6.24 4.90
CA SER A 110 9.63 5.61 5.35
C SER A 110 9.53 4.17 4.87
N TRP A 111 9.11 3.26 5.76
CA TRP A 111 8.68 1.91 5.42
C TRP A 111 7.51 1.48 6.29
N ARG A 112 6.83 0.43 5.89
CA ARG A 112 5.70 -0.11 6.63
C ARG A 112 6.18 -0.88 7.85
N ARG A 113 5.46 -0.73 8.96
CA ARG A 113 5.61 -1.60 10.13
C ARG A 113 4.79 -2.88 9.93
N LEU A 114 5.15 -3.93 10.68
CA LEU A 114 4.44 -5.20 10.65
C LEU A 114 2.96 -5.04 11.03
N LEU A 115 2.69 -4.25 12.08
CA LEU A 115 1.34 -3.87 12.49
C LEU A 115 1.09 -2.42 12.10
N ASP A 116 0.30 -2.22 11.07
CA ASP A 116 -0.04 -0.91 10.51
C ASP A 116 -1.55 -0.77 10.28
N MET A 117 -1.98 0.19 9.47
CA MET A 117 -3.38 0.38 9.10
C MET A 117 -3.74 -0.32 7.77
N GLY A 118 -3.02 -1.37 7.41
CA GLY A 118 -3.28 -2.16 6.21
C GLY A 118 -4.63 -2.84 6.23
N THR A 119 -5.19 -3.06 5.04
CA THR A 119 -6.54 -3.62 4.87
C THR A 119 -6.70 -4.98 5.54
N LEU A 120 -5.66 -5.81 5.53
CA LEU A 120 -5.68 -7.16 6.13
C LEU A 120 -5.69 -7.14 7.67
N GLN A 121 -5.41 -6.00 8.29
CA GLN A 121 -5.41 -5.82 9.75
C GLN A 121 -6.63 -5.02 10.23
N ARG A 122 -7.49 -4.62 9.32
CA ARG A 122 -8.67 -3.83 9.63
C ARG A 122 -9.69 -4.66 10.39
N GLY A 123 -10.13 -4.16 11.55
CA GLY A 123 -11.09 -4.85 12.42
C GLY A 123 -10.46 -5.85 13.39
N GLU A 124 -9.11 -5.96 13.43
CA GLU A 124 -8.40 -6.82 14.39
C GLU A 124 -7.88 -5.97 15.56
N ASP A 125 -8.77 -5.69 16.51
CA ASP A 125 -8.50 -4.77 17.62
C ASP A 125 -7.50 -5.33 18.64
N ASN A 126 -7.49 -6.64 18.86
CA ASN A 126 -6.59 -7.29 19.82
C ASN A 126 -5.13 -7.18 19.35
N LEU A 127 -4.85 -7.54 18.10
CA LEU A 127 -3.53 -7.42 17.51
C LEU A 127 -3.11 -5.95 17.38
N ALA A 128 -4.04 -5.06 17.02
CA ALA A 128 -3.79 -3.61 16.93
C ALA A 128 -3.34 -3.01 18.27
N GLY A 129 -3.79 -3.55 19.40
CA GLY A 129 -3.36 -3.15 20.74
C GLY A 129 -1.87 -3.38 21.03
N THR A 130 -1.22 -4.30 20.31
CA THR A 130 0.22 -4.63 20.48
C THR A 130 1.14 -3.82 19.55
N ARG A 131 0.61 -2.93 18.72
CA ARG A 131 1.42 -2.13 17.79
C ARG A 131 2.33 -1.14 18.53
N ARG A 132 3.49 -0.88 17.93
CA ARG A 132 4.40 0.15 18.45
C ARG A 132 3.81 1.55 18.25
N PRO A 133 4.05 2.49 19.19
CA PRO A 133 3.64 3.88 19.04
C PRO A 133 4.15 4.49 17.72
N THR A 134 3.35 5.36 17.12
CA THR A 134 3.76 6.12 15.94
C THR A 134 4.66 7.27 16.37
N VAL A 135 5.91 7.25 15.92
CA VAL A 135 6.92 8.28 16.20
C VAL A 135 7.68 8.63 14.95
N ALA A 136 8.17 9.86 14.89
CA ALA A 136 9.22 10.24 13.95
C ALA A 136 10.58 9.93 14.57
N VAL A 137 11.55 9.46 13.79
CA VAL A 137 12.93 9.26 14.25
C VAL A 137 13.83 10.26 13.56
N ILE A 138 14.67 10.95 14.35
CA ILE A 138 15.71 11.88 13.88
C ILE A 138 17.01 11.64 14.64
N SER A 139 18.14 12.09 14.06
CA SER A 139 19.44 11.96 14.71
C SER A 139 19.58 12.89 15.93
N PRO A 140 20.51 12.58 16.86
CA PRO A 140 20.83 13.48 17.97
C PRO A 140 21.30 14.87 17.51
N LYS A 141 22.06 14.94 16.42
CA LYS A 141 22.53 16.22 15.85
C LYS A 141 21.36 17.04 15.33
N ARG A 142 20.44 16.44 14.58
CA ARG A 142 19.24 17.11 14.08
C ARG A 142 18.34 17.55 15.24
N ALA A 143 18.18 16.74 16.27
CA ALA A 143 17.41 17.06 17.46
C ALA A 143 18.01 18.29 18.18
N GLY A 144 19.34 18.38 18.29
CA GLY A 144 20.03 19.53 18.84
C GLY A 144 19.83 20.81 18.02
N GLN A 145 19.86 20.72 16.69
CA GLN A 145 19.64 21.86 15.80
C GLN A 145 18.21 22.43 15.92
N ILE A 146 17.21 21.56 16.06
CA ILE A 146 15.80 21.95 16.19
C ILE A 146 15.44 22.35 17.65
N GLY A 147 16.26 21.97 18.62
CA GLY A 147 15.98 22.15 20.05
C GLY A 147 14.84 21.28 20.55
N ILE A 148 14.79 20.00 20.12
CA ILE A 148 13.77 19.05 20.46
C ILE A 148 14.34 17.81 21.15
N THR A 149 13.57 17.19 22.04
CA THR A 149 13.96 15.97 22.76
C THR A 149 12.91 14.88 22.57
N THR A 150 13.31 13.64 22.79
CA THR A 150 12.40 12.47 22.69
C THR A 150 11.10 12.70 23.46
N GLY A 151 9.99 12.40 22.84
CA GLY A 151 8.63 12.56 23.36
C GLY A 151 7.98 13.90 23.01
N GLN A 152 8.73 14.92 22.61
CA GLN A 152 8.16 16.19 22.15
C GLN A 152 7.57 16.06 20.74
N GLN A 153 6.71 17.02 20.36
CA GLN A 153 6.01 17.00 19.07
C GLN A 153 6.90 17.57 17.97
N LEU A 154 7.12 16.79 16.92
CA LEU A 154 7.80 17.19 15.70
C LEU A 154 6.75 17.43 14.60
N ARG A 155 6.82 18.59 13.98
CA ARG A 155 6.06 18.91 12.77
C ARG A 155 6.91 18.57 11.55
N ILE A 156 6.33 17.80 10.63
CA ILE A 156 6.90 17.46 9.33
C ILE A 156 5.95 17.99 8.28
N SER A 157 6.45 18.77 7.33
CA SER A 157 5.62 19.48 6.35
C SER A 157 6.30 19.59 4.98
N ASN A 158 5.48 19.78 3.96
CA ASN A 158 5.86 20.18 2.61
C ASN A 158 4.82 21.17 2.07
N ASP A 159 4.87 21.48 0.77
CA ASP A 159 3.92 22.34 0.08
C ASP A 159 2.48 21.80 0.02
N LYS A 160 2.27 20.50 0.26
CA LYS A 160 0.98 19.82 0.16
C LYS A 160 0.30 19.62 1.51
N GLY A 161 1.06 19.55 2.60
CA GLY A 161 0.48 19.33 3.91
C GLY A 161 1.48 19.21 5.06
N SER A 162 0.96 18.82 6.22
CA SER A 162 1.79 18.61 7.42
C SER A 162 1.23 17.53 8.31
N ILE A 163 2.13 16.88 9.06
CA ILE A 163 1.82 15.96 10.16
C ILE A 163 2.57 16.39 11.41
N THR A 164 2.00 16.13 12.58
CA THR A 164 2.63 16.37 13.87
C THR A 164 2.56 15.08 14.67
N ILE A 165 3.73 14.55 15.06
CA ILE A 165 3.85 13.29 15.79
C ILE A 165 5.00 13.36 16.80
N PRO A 166 4.98 12.54 17.88
CA PRO A 166 6.07 12.50 18.83
C PRO A 166 7.39 12.10 18.16
N VAL A 167 8.48 12.70 18.60
CA VAL A 167 9.83 12.38 18.11
C VAL A 167 10.52 11.35 19.01
N LEU A 168 11.30 10.48 18.41
CA LEU A 168 12.27 9.60 19.05
C LEU A 168 13.66 9.96 18.49
N VAL A 169 14.60 10.27 19.36
CA VAL A 169 15.97 10.59 18.98
C VAL A 169 16.80 9.32 19.03
N GLU A 170 17.28 8.86 17.87
CA GLU A 170 18.08 7.65 17.71
C GLU A 170 19.21 7.87 16.68
N ASP A 171 20.15 6.94 16.61
CA ASP A 171 21.25 6.97 15.67
C ASP A 171 20.77 6.64 14.25
N ILE A 172 20.44 7.69 13.50
CA ILE A 172 20.16 7.67 12.06
C ILE A 172 20.94 8.76 11.35
N HIS A 173 20.94 8.75 10.01
CA HIS A 173 21.61 9.77 9.22
C HIS A 173 21.08 11.19 9.56
N ASP A 174 21.99 12.17 9.71
CA ASP A 174 21.65 13.53 10.16
C ASP A 174 20.63 14.25 9.26
N ASP A 175 20.66 13.96 7.99
CA ASP A 175 19.79 14.57 6.99
C ASP A 175 18.48 13.80 6.78
N ALA A 176 18.24 12.73 7.54
CA ALA A 176 17.04 11.93 7.42
C ALA A 176 16.04 12.23 8.54
N VAL A 177 14.77 12.14 8.20
CA VAL A 177 13.66 11.93 9.14
C VAL A 177 12.95 10.65 8.75
N TRP A 178 12.83 9.72 9.68
CA TRP A 178 12.07 8.50 9.46
C TRP A 178 10.69 8.58 10.09
N ILE A 179 9.67 8.14 9.36
CA ILE A 179 8.31 7.95 9.86
C ILE A 179 7.73 6.63 9.35
N PRO A 180 6.86 5.95 10.11
CA PRO A 180 6.20 4.75 9.61
C PRO A 180 5.17 5.12 8.53
N ARG A 181 5.21 4.41 7.41
CA ARG A 181 4.49 4.76 6.17
C ARG A 181 2.97 4.73 6.28
N ASN A 182 2.41 3.81 7.02
CA ASN A 182 0.97 3.54 7.07
C ASN A 182 0.49 3.28 8.49
N SER A 183 1.04 4.00 9.46
CA SER A 183 0.63 3.91 10.85
C SER A 183 -0.37 5.00 11.19
N PHE A 184 -1.11 4.80 12.29
CA PHE A 184 -2.03 5.80 12.80
C PHE A 184 -1.30 7.14 13.03
N ALA A 185 -1.91 8.25 12.64
CA ALA A 185 -1.35 9.61 12.70
C ALA A 185 -0.10 9.88 11.83
N SER A 186 0.40 8.91 11.05
CA SER A 186 1.51 9.12 10.11
C SER A 186 1.20 8.58 8.72
N GLN A 187 0.04 8.90 8.21
CA GLN A 187 -0.32 8.56 6.83
C GLN A 187 0.38 9.52 5.85
N ALA A 188 1.71 9.46 5.84
CA ALA A 188 2.55 10.36 5.04
C ALA A 188 2.14 10.43 3.57
N LEU A 189 1.70 9.31 2.98
CA LEU A 189 1.21 9.29 1.60
C LEU A 189 -0.07 10.11 1.39
N PHE A 190 -0.89 10.26 2.41
CA PHE A 190 -2.16 10.99 2.30
C PHE A 190 -2.06 12.42 2.82
N ALA A 191 -1.30 12.64 3.90
CA ALA A 191 -1.22 13.95 4.55
C ALA A 191 -0.14 14.85 3.94
N LEU A 192 0.98 14.25 3.50
CA LEU A 192 2.09 14.96 2.85
C LEU A 192 2.12 14.73 1.34
N GLU A 193 1.38 13.75 0.82
CA GLU A 193 1.53 13.24 -0.56
C GLU A 193 3.01 13.04 -0.94
N ALA A 194 3.82 12.65 0.05
CA ALA A 194 5.26 12.52 -0.09
C ALA A 194 5.70 11.05 -0.13
N ALA A 195 6.62 10.73 -1.03
CA ALA A 195 7.25 9.43 -1.16
C ALA A 195 8.56 9.34 -0.36
N HIS A 196 9.03 8.12 -0.15
CA HIS A 196 10.39 7.87 0.36
C HIS A 196 11.43 8.54 -0.53
N GLY A 197 12.36 9.28 0.06
CA GLY A 197 13.40 10.01 -0.65
C GLY A 197 13.08 11.47 -0.96
N GLU A 198 11.85 11.94 -0.76
CA GLU A 198 11.48 13.34 -0.96
C GLU A 198 11.96 14.22 0.20
N VAL A 199 12.16 15.50 -0.10
CA VAL A 199 12.58 16.50 0.89
C VAL A 199 11.35 17.05 1.60
N VAL A 200 11.44 17.13 2.92
CA VAL A 200 10.43 17.71 3.80
C VAL A 200 11.06 18.69 4.77
N THR A 201 10.27 19.59 5.32
CA THR A 201 10.68 20.50 6.40
C THR A 201 10.34 19.90 7.75
N VAL A 202 11.27 19.97 8.71
CA VAL A 202 11.11 19.47 10.07
C VAL A 202 11.29 20.61 11.08
N ALA A 203 10.34 20.74 12.00
CA ALA A 203 10.36 21.79 13.02
C ALA A 203 9.74 21.29 14.33
N LYS A 204 10.10 21.92 15.43
CA LYS A 204 9.36 21.72 16.70
C LYS A 204 7.95 22.27 16.53
N ALA A 205 6.94 21.50 16.97
CA ALA A 205 5.54 21.89 16.89
C ALA A 205 5.12 22.80 18.06
#